data_ac711540c7c40c693c46879eb3ca0151
#
_entry.id   ac711540c7c40c693c46879eb3ca0151
#
_cell.length_a   1.000
_cell.length_b   1.000
_cell.length_c   1.000
_cell.angle_alpha   90.00
_cell.angle_beta   90.00
_cell.angle_gamma   90.00
#
_symmetry.space_group_name_H-M   'P 1'
#
loop_
_entity.id
_entity.type
_entity.pdbx_description
1 polymer ?
#
loop_
_entity_poly.entity_id
_entity_poly.type
_entity_poly.pdbx_seq_one_letter_code
_entity_poly.pdbx_strand_id
1 'polypeptide(L)'
;MTSLRLGDIAVDVILKDIKNVHLSVYPPTGRVRISAPKRMSVDTIRVYAVSKLDWIKQQQMRLREQERDSRREYIDRESHYVWGRRHLLKVVEEDTAPQVELRPGTMLLRVRPGAREEMRKAVVAGWYRQTLKAAAQPLIDVWERRLRVGVQRLFVQQMRTKWGSCNPSTRSIRLNTELAKKPRECLEYVVLHELVHLIEGRHDERFRQYMDRFMPQWRQYRDELNRTPLAHVDWRY
;
A
#
# COMPACT_ATOMS: atom_id res chain seq x y z
N MET A 1 -27.32 4.73 -3.08
CA MET A 1 -26.15 4.46 -3.92
C MET A 1 -26.63 4.45 -5.35
N THR A 2 -26.17 5.33 -6.21
CA THR A 2 -26.62 5.40 -7.59
C THR A 2 -25.54 4.76 -8.46
N SER A 3 -25.93 3.89 -9.41
CA SER A 3 -25.00 3.30 -10.36
C SER A 3 -25.18 3.95 -11.73
N LEU A 4 -24.08 4.34 -12.37
CA LEU A 4 -24.05 4.81 -13.75
C LEU A 4 -23.41 3.73 -14.63
N ARG A 5 -23.90 3.57 -15.86
CA ARG A 5 -23.26 2.74 -16.89
C ARG A 5 -22.62 3.62 -17.96
N LEU A 6 -21.34 3.32 -18.25
CA LEU A 6 -20.55 3.93 -19.31
C LEU A 6 -20.11 2.83 -20.28
N GLY A 7 -20.99 2.47 -21.23
CA GLY A 7 -20.82 1.26 -22.02
C GLY A 7 -20.78 0.04 -21.10
N ASP A 8 -19.68 -0.72 -21.15
CA ASP A 8 -19.50 -1.94 -20.34
C ASP A 8 -19.04 -1.68 -18.92
N ILE A 9 -18.74 -0.43 -18.57
CA ILE A 9 -18.19 -0.07 -17.26
C ILE A 9 -19.30 0.38 -16.32
N ALA A 10 -19.48 -0.34 -15.22
CA ALA A 10 -20.35 0.08 -14.12
C ALA A 10 -19.57 1.03 -13.18
N VAL A 11 -20.17 2.18 -12.86
CA VAL A 11 -19.59 3.21 -12.01
C VAL A 11 -20.50 3.43 -10.80
N ASP A 12 -19.98 3.16 -9.60
CA ASP A 12 -20.68 3.49 -8.35
C ASP A 12 -20.57 4.97 -8.06
N VAL A 13 -21.69 5.65 -7.88
CA VAL A 13 -21.73 7.05 -7.49
C VAL A 13 -22.13 7.18 -6.03
N ILE A 14 -21.30 7.87 -5.26
CA ILE A 14 -21.57 8.19 -3.85
C ILE A 14 -21.55 9.70 -3.69
N LEU A 15 -22.69 10.27 -3.33
CA LEU A 15 -22.79 11.69 -2.98
C LEU A 15 -22.34 11.89 -1.53
N LYS A 16 -21.40 12.81 -1.33
CA LYS A 16 -20.80 13.12 -0.03
C LYS A 16 -20.75 14.63 0.20
N ASP A 17 -20.56 15.02 1.45
CA ASP A 17 -20.25 16.41 1.79
C ASP A 17 -18.74 16.68 1.57
N ILE A 18 -18.38 16.90 0.31
CA ILE A 18 -17.03 17.15 -0.16
C ILE A 18 -17.01 18.26 -1.21
N LYS A 19 -15.88 18.94 -1.37
CA LYS A 19 -15.75 20.05 -2.33
C LYS A 19 -15.47 19.58 -3.76
N ASN A 20 -14.69 18.51 -3.92
CA ASN A 20 -14.17 18.04 -5.20
C ASN A 20 -14.70 16.63 -5.53
N VAL A 21 -14.76 16.33 -6.84
CA VAL A 21 -15.06 14.98 -7.32
C VAL A 21 -13.82 14.10 -7.21
N HIS A 22 -13.97 12.90 -6.66
CA HIS A 22 -12.93 11.89 -6.59
C HIS A 22 -13.33 10.67 -7.40
N LEU A 23 -12.51 10.31 -8.39
CA LEU A 23 -12.63 9.10 -9.19
C LEU A 23 -11.59 8.08 -8.71
N SER A 24 -12.02 6.84 -8.50
CA SER A 24 -11.16 5.75 -8.06
C SER A 24 -11.48 4.48 -8.82
N VAL A 25 -10.43 3.75 -9.23
CA VAL A 25 -10.52 2.40 -9.77
C VAL A 25 -9.88 1.46 -8.75
N TYR A 26 -10.64 0.48 -8.28
CA TYR A 26 -10.24 -0.38 -7.16
C TYR A 26 -9.74 -1.74 -7.64
N PRO A 27 -8.58 -2.19 -7.17
CA PRO A 27 -8.18 -3.58 -7.33
C PRO A 27 -9.10 -4.50 -6.49
N PRO A 28 -9.22 -5.81 -6.79
CA PRO A 28 -8.62 -6.48 -7.95
C PRO A 28 -9.49 -6.41 -9.21
N THR A 29 -10.77 -6.05 -9.08
CA THR A 29 -11.77 -6.16 -10.12
C THR A 29 -11.80 -5.01 -11.11
N GLY A 30 -11.09 -3.91 -10.81
CA GLY A 30 -11.20 -2.68 -11.59
C GLY A 30 -12.52 -1.92 -11.35
N ARG A 31 -13.21 -2.18 -10.22
CA ARG A 31 -14.45 -1.50 -9.84
C ARG A 31 -14.24 0.01 -9.79
N VAL A 32 -15.10 0.74 -10.48
CA VAL A 32 -15.01 2.20 -10.59
C VAL A 32 -15.95 2.86 -9.60
N ARG A 33 -15.46 3.84 -8.85
CA ARG A 33 -16.27 4.64 -7.94
C ARG A 33 -16.00 6.12 -8.12
N ILE A 34 -17.07 6.90 -8.14
CA ILE A 34 -17.02 8.36 -8.09
C ILE A 34 -17.64 8.82 -6.77
N SER A 35 -16.87 9.55 -5.97
CA SER A 35 -17.40 10.32 -4.84
C SER A 35 -17.55 11.77 -5.30
N ALA A 36 -18.76 12.31 -5.25
CA ALA A 36 -19.09 13.65 -5.73
C ALA A 36 -19.80 14.47 -4.65
N PRO A 37 -19.70 15.82 -4.71
CA PRO A 37 -20.47 16.70 -3.85
C PRO A 37 -21.98 16.47 -3.95
N LYS A 38 -22.72 16.55 -2.84
CA LYS A 38 -24.19 16.40 -2.82
C LYS A 38 -24.92 17.35 -3.78
N ARG A 39 -24.34 18.53 -4.05
CA ARG A 39 -24.91 19.55 -4.95
C ARG A 39 -24.76 19.23 -6.44
N MET A 40 -24.00 18.21 -6.80
CA MET A 40 -23.72 17.88 -8.20
C MET A 40 -24.80 16.96 -8.77
N SER A 41 -25.34 17.29 -9.93
CA SER A 41 -26.33 16.47 -10.62
C SER A 41 -25.72 15.19 -11.17
N VAL A 42 -26.53 14.15 -11.32
CA VAL A 42 -26.08 12.86 -11.89
C VAL A 42 -25.60 13.04 -13.33
N ASP A 43 -26.19 13.94 -14.10
CA ASP A 43 -25.77 14.21 -15.49
C ASP A 43 -24.39 14.87 -15.53
N THR A 44 -24.12 15.83 -14.64
CA THR A 44 -22.78 16.43 -14.52
C THR A 44 -21.73 15.37 -14.16
N ILE A 45 -22.08 14.45 -13.23
CA ILE A 45 -21.20 13.34 -12.86
C ILE A 45 -20.98 12.39 -14.03
N ARG A 46 -22.01 12.14 -14.86
CA ARG A 46 -21.91 11.33 -16.06
C ARG A 46 -20.96 11.95 -17.09
N VAL A 47 -21.08 13.24 -17.38
CA VAL A 47 -20.18 13.97 -18.29
C VAL A 47 -18.74 13.89 -17.78
N TYR A 48 -18.51 14.13 -16.50
CA TYR A 48 -17.19 13.98 -15.89
C TYR A 48 -16.66 12.55 -16.04
N ALA A 49 -17.49 11.53 -15.80
CA ALA A 49 -17.07 10.13 -15.91
C ALA A 49 -16.71 9.76 -17.36
N VAL A 50 -17.50 10.26 -18.35
CA VAL A 50 -17.18 10.08 -19.79
C VAL A 50 -15.85 10.75 -20.13
N SER A 51 -15.58 11.97 -19.67
CA SER A 51 -14.30 12.65 -19.91
C SER A 51 -13.08 11.92 -19.33
N LYS A 52 -13.29 10.97 -18.42
CA LYS A 52 -12.26 10.14 -17.79
C LYS A 52 -12.25 8.69 -18.25
N LEU A 53 -13.03 8.35 -19.28
CA LEU A 53 -13.23 6.97 -19.70
C LEU A 53 -11.92 6.29 -20.11
N ASP A 54 -11.07 6.97 -20.86
CA ASP A 54 -9.77 6.42 -21.29
C ASP A 54 -8.84 6.19 -20.08
N TRP A 55 -8.83 7.11 -19.15
CA TRP A 55 -8.07 6.93 -17.90
C TRP A 55 -8.59 5.73 -17.11
N ILE A 56 -9.93 5.55 -16.99
CA ILE A 56 -10.53 4.39 -16.32
C ILE A 56 -10.08 3.09 -17.00
N LYS A 57 -10.19 3.02 -18.34
CA LYS A 57 -9.78 1.84 -19.11
C LYS A 57 -8.30 1.52 -18.93
N GLN A 58 -7.43 2.54 -18.98
CA GLN A 58 -6.00 2.37 -18.71
C GLN A 58 -5.72 1.84 -17.31
N GLN A 59 -6.40 2.36 -16.27
CA GLN A 59 -6.25 1.85 -14.91
C GLN A 59 -6.74 0.40 -14.79
N GLN A 60 -7.88 0.07 -15.40
CA GLN A 60 -8.39 -1.31 -15.41
C GLN A 60 -7.45 -2.27 -16.12
N MET A 61 -6.88 -1.85 -17.27
CA MET A 61 -5.88 -2.64 -18.00
C MET A 61 -4.62 -2.88 -17.17
N ARG A 62 -4.07 -1.81 -16.56
CA ARG A 62 -2.93 -1.93 -15.63
C ARG A 62 -3.21 -2.91 -14.49
N LEU A 63 -4.41 -2.87 -13.91
CA LEU A 63 -4.80 -3.80 -12.85
C LEU A 63 -4.94 -5.25 -13.34
N ARG A 64 -5.28 -5.47 -14.61
CA ARG A 64 -5.33 -6.82 -15.22
C ARG A 64 -3.95 -7.37 -15.54
N GLU A 65 -3.03 -6.50 -15.97
CA GLU A 65 -1.65 -6.86 -16.32
C GLU A 65 -0.74 -7.03 -15.09
N GLN A 66 -1.13 -6.47 -13.94
CA GLN A 66 -0.37 -6.67 -12.71
C GLN A 66 -0.41 -8.13 -12.28
N GLU A 67 0.77 -8.72 -12.09
CA GLU A 67 0.88 -10.03 -11.43
C GLU A 67 0.23 -9.96 -10.05
N ARG A 68 -0.76 -10.82 -9.83
CA ARG A 68 -1.46 -10.88 -8.55
C ARG A 68 -0.80 -11.92 -7.68
N ASP A 69 -0.45 -11.54 -6.46
CA ASP A 69 -0.13 -12.51 -5.42
C ASP A 69 -1.34 -13.45 -5.23
N SER A 70 -1.13 -14.76 -5.39
CA SER A 70 -2.17 -15.76 -5.11
C SER A 70 -2.63 -15.65 -3.66
N ARG A 71 -3.90 -16.01 -3.41
CA ARG A 71 -4.41 -16.12 -2.03
C ARG A 71 -3.46 -17.00 -1.22
N ARG A 72 -3.04 -16.52 -0.05
CA ARG A 72 -2.14 -17.24 0.85
C ARG A 72 -2.94 -18.03 1.85
N GLU A 73 -2.58 -19.30 1.99
CA GLU A 73 -3.18 -20.24 2.94
C GLU A 73 -2.27 -20.45 4.17
N TYR A 74 -1.05 -19.88 4.13
CA TYR A 74 -0.05 -20.00 5.20
C TYR A 74 0.31 -21.45 5.52
N ILE A 75 0.50 -22.25 4.48
CA ILE A 75 0.89 -23.65 4.53
C ILE A 75 2.36 -23.84 4.17
N ASP A 76 2.86 -25.05 4.44
CA ASP A 76 4.24 -25.41 4.10
C ASP A 76 4.55 -25.19 2.62
N ARG A 77 5.79 -24.74 2.34
CA ARG A 77 6.34 -24.43 1.01
C ARG A 77 5.66 -23.27 0.28
N GLU A 78 4.74 -22.55 0.92
CA GLU A 78 4.21 -21.31 0.35
C GLU A 78 5.31 -20.24 0.24
N SER A 79 5.35 -19.52 -0.88
CA SER A 79 6.35 -18.49 -1.11
C SER A 79 5.99 -17.19 -0.41
N HIS A 80 6.88 -16.70 0.44
CA HIS A 80 6.80 -15.40 1.08
C HIS A 80 7.99 -14.53 0.66
N TYR A 81 7.77 -13.23 0.56
CA TYR A 81 8.84 -12.29 0.22
C TYR A 81 9.19 -11.45 1.44
N VAL A 82 10.48 -11.25 1.67
CA VAL A 82 11.02 -10.35 2.71
C VAL A 82 12.17 -9.57 2.09
N TRP A 83 12.06 -8.26 2.09
CA TRP A 83 13.03 -7.35 1.50
C TRP A 83 13.41 -7.71 0.05
N GLY A 84 12.40 -8.05 -0.76
CA GLY A 84 12.57 -8.46 -2.16
C GLY A 84 13.08 -9.89 -2.37
N ARG A 85 13.43 -10.62 -1.31
CA ARG A 85 13.95 -11.99 -1.39
C ARG A 85 12.83 -13.00 -1.09
N ARG A 86 12.79 -14.06 -1.89
CA ARG A 86 11.84 -15.16 -1.71
C ARG A 86 12.30 -16.09 -0.59
N HIS A 87 11.37 -16.47 0.29
CA HIS A 87 11.53 -17.48 1.33
C HIS A 87 10.37 -18.47 1.25
N LEU A 88 10.66 -19.74 1.50
CA LEU A 88 9.61 -20.76 1.63
C LEU A 88 9.14 -20.81 3.08
N LEU A 89 7.83 -20.80 3.28
CA LEU A 89 7.24 -20.96 4.60
C LEU A 89 7.46 -22.39 5.07
N LYS A 90 7.88 -22.54 6.32
CA LYS A 90 7.90 -23.82 7.05
C LYS A 90 7.06 -23.64 8.31
N VAL A 91 5.98 -24.38 8.40
CA VAL A 91 5.10 -24.38 9.58
C VAL A 91 5.56 -25.49 10.54
N VAL A 92 5.77 -25.14 11.80
CA VAL A 92 6.13 -26.08 12.86
C VAL A 92 5.13 -25.92 14.00
N GLU A 93 4.50 -27.02 14.37
CA GLU A 93 3.58 -27.04 15.50
C GLU A 93 4.34 -27.41 16.77
N GLU A 94 4.41 -26.46 17.68
CA GLU A 94 5.06 -26.58 18.99
C GLU A 94 4.20 -25.89 20.04
N ASP A 95 4.17 -26.43 21.25
CA ASP A 95 3.45 -25.77 22.36
C ASP A 95 4.26 -24.61 22.96
N THR A 96 4.57 -23.65 22.12
CA THR A 96 5.29 -22.43 22.44
C THR A 96 4.52 -21.20 21.98
N ALA A 97 4.98 -20.02 22.40
CA ALA A 97 4.40 -18.77 21.89
C ALA A 97 4.57 -18.66 20.36
N PRO A 98 3.49 -18.36 19.61
CA PRO A 98 3.57 -18.22 18.16
C PRO A 98 4.58 -17.17 17.73
N GLN A 99 5.49 -17.52 16.82
CA GLN A 99 6.53 -16.63 16.33
C GLN A 99 6.97 -16.95 14.91
N VAL A 100 7.59 -15.96 14.26
CA VAL A 100 8.23 -16.12 12.95
C VAL A 100 9.73 -15.87 13.11
N GLU A 101 10.53 -16.80 12.59
CA GLU A 101 11.98 -16.70 12.50
C GLU A 101 12.39 -16.72 11.02
N LEU A 102 13.19 -15.75 10.61
CA LEU A 102 13.71 -15.71 9.25
C LEU A 102 15.08 -16.39 9.19
N ARG A 103 15.21 -17.39 8.34
CA ARG A 103 16.45 -18.11 8.03
C ARG A 103 16.78 -17.97 6.54
N PRO A 104 18.01 -18.25 6.12
CA PRO A 104 18.34 -18.25 4.69
C PRO A 104 17.37 -19.11 3.87
N GLY A 105 16.64 -18.48 2.93
CA GLY A 105 15.65 -19.13 2.08
C GLY A 105 14.39 -19.66 2.76
N THR A 106 14.25 -19.54 4.08
CA THR A 106 13.13 -20.14 4.84
C THR A 106 12.54 -19.11 5.81
N MET A 107 11.21 -19.02 5.82
CA MET A 107 10.43 -18.34 6.87
C MET A 107 9.84 -19.40 7.78
N LEU A 108 10.38 -19.57 8.98
CA LEU A 108 9.92 -20.56 9.95
C LEU A 108 8.81 -19.96 10.80
N LEU A 109 7.61 -20.50 10.68
CA LEU A 109 6.44 -20.13 11.47
C LEU A 109 6.19 -21.20 12.54
N ARG A 110 6.43 -20.85 13.81
CA ARG A 110 6.04 -21.70 14.95
C ARG A 110 4.64 -21.29 15.41
N VAL A 111 3.78 -22.28 15.58
CA VAL A 111 2.41 -22.09 16.05
C VAL A 111 2.03 -23.24 16.98
N ARG A 112 1.03 -23.03 17.81
CA ARG A 112 0.49 -24.13 18.63
C ARG A 112 -0.17 -25.19 17.76
N PRO A 113 -0.19 -26.47 18.21
CA PRO A 113 -0.86 -27.55 17.50
C PRO A 113 -2.33 -27.19 17.19
N GLY A 114 -2.77 -27.49 15.97
CA GLY A 114 -4.12 -27.19 15.50
C GLY A 114 -4.40 -25.71 15.18
N ALA A 115 -3.37 -24.86 15.06
CA ALA A 115 -3.54 -23.46 14.67
C ALA A 115 -4.19 -23.34 13.30
N ARG A 116 -5.34 -22.65 13.24
CA ARG A 116 -6.09 -22.38 12.01
C ARG A 116 -5.38 -21.34 11.11
N GLU A 117 -5.78 -21.29 9.84
CA GLU A 117 -5.25 -20.33 8.86
C GLU A 117 -5.24 -18.89 9.36
N GLU A 118 -6.35 -18.43 9.97
CA GLU A 118 -6.48 -17.06 10.47
C GLU A 118 -5.44 -16.73 11.55
N MET A 119 -5.13 -17.70 12.43
CA MET A 119 -4.11 -17.52 13.47
C MET A 119 -2.72 -17.45 12.84
N ARG A 120 -2.39 -18.35 11.91
CA ARG A 120 -1.12 -18.32 11.18
C ARG A 120 -0.95 -17.01 10.42
N LYS A 121 -1.99 -16.55 9.73
CA LYS A 121 -2.07 -15.26 9.06
C LYS A 121 -1.79 -14.09 10.03
N ALA A 122 -2.44 -14.09 11.18
CA ALA A 122 -2.27 -13.03 12.19
C ALA A 122 -0.83 -12.95 12.71
N VAL A 123 -0.18 -14.11 12.98
CA VAL A 123 1.20 -14.19 13.44
C VAL A 123 2.16 -13.62 12.37
N VAL A 124 2.02 -14.06 11.12
CA VAL A 124 2.86 -13.59 10.01
C VAL A 124 2.63 -12.09 9.74
N ALA A 125 1.39 -11.62 9.76
CA ALA A 125 1.07 -10.20 9.60
C ALA A 125 1.64 -9.35 10.73
N GLY A 126 1.58 -9.83 11.97
CA GLY A 126 2.21 -9.20 13.13
C GLY A 126 3.73 -9.08 12.98
N TRP A 127 4.36 -10.15 12.53
CA TRP A 127 5.79 -10.19 12.28
C TRP A 127 6.21 -9.20 11.17
N TYR A 128 5.51 -9.15 10.03
CA TYR A 128 5.79 -8.18 8.97
C TYR A 128 5.68 -6.74 9.48
N ARG A 129 4.67 -6.47 10.31
CA ARG A 129 4.47 -5.13 10.91
C ARG A 129 5.64 -4.73 11.80
N GLN A 130 6.10 -5.64 12.66
CA GLN A 130 7.23 -5.39 13.55
C GLN A 130 8.54 -5.23 12.76
N THR A 131 8.79 -6.11 11.79
CA THR A 131 9.96 -6.06 10.91
C THR A 131 10.04 -4.74 10.14
N LEU A 132 8.91 -4.28 9.59
CA LEU A 132 8.85 -3.01 8.89
C LEU A 132 9.09 -1.83 9.84
N LYS A 133 8.44 -1.84 11.01
CA LYS A 133 8.61 -0.77 12.02
C LYS A 133 10.06 -0.64 12.46
N ALA A 134 10.71 -1.76 12.76
CA ALA A 134 12.13 -1.80 13.15
C ALA A 134 13.06 -1.29 12.05
N ALA A 135 12.76 -1.61 10.77
CA ALA A 135 13.56 -1.15 9.64
C ALA A 135 13.31 0.33 9.29
N ALA A 136 12.09 0.83 9.50
CA ALA A 136 11.73 2.20 9.16
C ALA A 136 12.28 3.23 10.16
N GLN A 137 12.36 2.90 11.45
CA GLN A 137 12.77 3.85 12.48
C GLN A 137 14.17 4.45 12.23
N PRO A 138 15.22 3.66 11.96
CA PRO A 138 16.54 4.23 11.67
C PRO A 138 16.57 5.12 10.42
N LEU A 139 15.77 4.80 9.41
CA LEU A 139 15.65 5.62 8.21
C LEU A 139 14.99 6.96 8.51
N ILE A 140 13.92 6.95 9.31
CA ILE A 140 13.26 8.17 9.79
C ILE A 140 14.26 9.05 10.53
N ASP A 141 14.99 8.51 11.49
CA ASP A 141 15.97 9.25 12.29
C ASP A 141 17.07 9.91 11.44
N VAL A 142 17.50 9.23 10.37
CA VAL A 142 18.47 9.77 9.41
C VAL A 142 17.86 10.92 8.60
N TRP A 143 16.68 10.71 8.05
CA TRP A 143 16.05 11.67 7.16
C TRP A 143 15.47 12.87 7.89
N GLU A 144 15.00 12.73 9.14
CA GLU A 144 14.61 13.87 9.99
C GLU A 144 15.75 14.89 10.15
N ARG A 145 16.96 14.39 10.45
CA ARG A 145 18.14 15.24 10.58
C ARG A 145 18.49 15.94 9.26
N ARG A 146 18.46 15.19 8.14
CA ARG A 146 18.83 15.72 6.81
C ARG A 146 17.83 16.77 6.30
N LEU A 147 16.54 16.56 6.53
CA LEU A 147 15.46 17.45 6.11
C LEU A 147 15.12 18.51 7.14
N ARG A 148 15.67 18.42 8.35
CA ARG A 148 15.36 19.29 9.51
C ARG A 148 13.87 19.29 9.84
N VAL A 149 13.24 18.12 9.82
CA VAL A 149 11.84 17.90 10.21
C VAL A 149 11.76 16.97 11.40
N GLY A 150 10.58 16.82 12.00
CA GLY A 150 10.35 15.87 13.09
C GLY A 150 9.07 15.10 12.91
N VAL A 151 9.11 13.78 13.06
CA VAL A 151 7.96 12.87 13.05
C VAL A 151 7.53 12.57 14.50
N GLN A 152 6.27 12.80 14.81
CA GLN A 152 5.74 12.53 16.14
C GLN A 152 5.27 11.08 16.32
N ARG A 153 4.75 10.48 15.24
CA ARG A 153 4.17 9.13 15.27
C ARG A 153 4.41 8.38 13.98
N LEU A 154 4.90 7.15 14.11
CA LEU A 154 4.97 6.18 13.02
C LEU A 154 3.88 5.13 13.20
N PHE A 155 3.03 4.96 12.18
CA PHE A 155 2.06 3.87 12.10
C PHE A 155 2.47 2.91 10.99
N VAL A 156 2.40 1.62 11.26
CA VAL A 156 2.58 0.55 10.27
C VAL A 156 1.30 -0.26 10.22
N GLN A 157 0.63 -0.21 9.08
CA GLN A 157 -0.65 -0.88 8.89
C GLN A 157 -0.81 -1.31 7.43
N GLN A 158 -1.71 -2.24 7.19
CA GLN A 158 -2.07 -2.60 5.83
C GLN A 158 -2.90 -1.47 5.20
N MET A 159 -2.47 -1.02 4.01
CA MET A 159 -3.14 0.03 3.26
C MET A 159 -3.57 -0.50 1.89
N ARG A 160 -4.73 -0.07 1.42
CA ARG A 160 -5.34 -0.61 0.20
C ARG A 160 -4.74 -0.06 -1.09
N THR A 161 -4.40 1.24 -1.12
CA THR A 161 -4.10 1.98 -2.35
C THR A 161 -2.85 2.82 -2.27
N LYS A 162 -2.16 2.82 -1.12
CA LYS A 162 -1.00 3.67 -0.90
C LYS A 162 0.13 2.89 -0.24
N TRP A 163 1.36 3.24 -0.55
CA TRP A 163 2.55 2.72 0.10
C TRP A 163 2.86 3.46 1.40
N GLY A 164 2.51 4.74 1.47
CA GLY A 164 2.63 5.58 2.64
C GLY A 164 1.58 6.70 2.67
N SER A 165 1.54 7.44 3.74
CA SER A 165 0.83 8.72 3.85
C SER A 165 1.39 9.56 4.99
N CYS A 166 1.48 10.87 4.78
CA CYS A 166 1.85 11.86 5.78
C CYS A 166 0.64 12.69 6.20
N ASN A 167 0.58 13.01 7.49
CA ASN A 167 -0.28 14.07 8.02
C ASN A 167 0.61 15.16 8.62
N PRO A 168 0.79 16.30 7.94
CA PRO A 168 1.65 17.39 8.41
C PRO A 168 1.17 18.02 9.73
N SER A 169 -0.15 18.12 9.93
CA SER A 169 -0.71 18.73 11.14
C SER A 169 -0.39 17.96 12.41
N THR A 170 -0.42 16.63 12.35
CA THR A 170 -0.08 15.75 13.48
C THR A 170 1.35 15.23 13.42
N ARG A 171 2.13 15.64 12.42
CA ARG A 171 3.46 15.13 12.13
C ARG A 171 3.55 13.61 12.20
N SER A 172 2.54 12.93 11.63
CA SER A 172 2.49 11.48 11.64
C SER A 172 2.62 10.91 10.24
N ILE A 173 3.38 9.82 10.14
CA ILE A 173 3.49 9.03 8.91
C ILE A 173 2.89 7.65 9.10
N ARG A 174 2.32 7.13 8.02
CA ARG A 174 1.83 5.75 7.94
C ARG A 174 2.57 5.04 6.82
N LEU A 175 3.01 3.83 7.07
CA LEU A 175 3.67 2.96 6.11
C LEU A 175 2.84 1.69 5.90
N ASN A 176 2.75 1.27 4.64
CA ASN A 176 2.05 0.05 4.29
C ASN A 176 2.90 -1.16 4.66
N THR A 177 2.33 -2.12 5.39
CA THR A 177 2.98 -3.36 5.81
C THR A 177 3.59 -4.13 4.63
N GLU A 178 3.01 -4.00 3.42
CA GLU A 178 3.50 -4.63 2.19
C GLU A 178 4.91 -4.18 1.77
N LEU A 179 5.39 -3.03 2.27
CA LEU A 179 6.77 -2.58 2.04
C LEU A 179 7.81 -3.56 2.59
N ALA A 180 7.50 -4.33 3.65
CA ALA A 180 8.40 -5.34 4.17
C ALA A 180 8.70 -6.48 3.17
N LYS A 181 7.86 -6.63 2.15
CA LYS A 181 8.03 -7.62 1.07
C LYS A 181 8.85 -7.09 -0.11
N LYS A 182 9.09 -5.78 -0.18
CA LYS A 182 9.80 -5.10 -1.26
C LYS A 182 11.28 -4.89 -0.91
N PRO A 183 12.14 -4.58 -1.89
CA PRO A 183 13.52 -4.17 -1.62
C PRO A 183 13.60 -3.04 -0.58
N ARG A 184 14.65 -3.04 0.24
CA ARG A 184 14.81 -2.03 1.33
C ARG A 184 14.87 -0.61 0.80
N GLU A 185 15.39 -0.43 -0.38
CA GLU A 185 15.48 0.85 -1.08
C GLU A 185 14.10 1.45 -1.35
N CYS A 186 13.11 0.59 -1.62
CA CYS A 186 11.71 1.02 -1.75
C CYS A 186 11.14 1.55 -0.43
N LEU A 187 11.50 0.94 0.71
CA LEU A 187 11.12 1.46 2.02
C LEU A 187 11.74 2.83 2.27
N GLU A 188 13.04 2.97 2.00
CA GLU A 188 13.74 4.25 2.16
C GLU A 188 13.13 5.34 1.28
N TYR A 189 12.81 5.02 0.02
CA TYR A 189 12.11 5.93 -0.89
C TYR A 189 10.77 6.40 -0.30
N VAL A 190 9.93 5.49 0.20
CA VAL A 190 8.63 5.87 0.76
C VAL A 190 8.79 6.69 2.04
N VAL A 191 9.74 6.34 2.91
CA VAL A 191 10.06 7.12 4.12
C VAL A 191 10.44 8.55 3.74
N LEU A 192 11.41 8.72 2.83
CA LEU A 192 11.82 10.06 2.37
C LEU A 192 10.64 10.83 1.76
N HIS A 193 9.85 10.18 0.90
CA HIS A 193 8.67 10.76 0.26
C HIS A 193 7.67 11.33 1.29
N GLU A 194 7.36 10.54 2.33
CA GLU A 194 6.43 10.98 3.38
C GLU A 194 7.02 12.08 4.28
N LEU A 195 8.33 12.09 4.50
CA LEU A 195 8.98 13.15 5.26
C LEU A 195 9.06 14.46 4.46
N VAL A 196 9.25 14.40 3.14
CA VAL A 196 9.20 15.60 2.29
C VAL A 196 7.82 16.26 2.34
N HIS A 197 6.74 15.49 2.54
CA HIS A 197 5.40 16.03 2.74
C HIS A 197 5.22 16.85 4.03
N LEU A 198 6.14 16.76 5.00
CA LEU A 198 6.16 17.67 6.15
C LEU A 198 6.63 19.09 5.76
N ILE A 199 7.32 19.22 4.62
CA ILE A 199 7.84 20.49 4.10
C ILE A 199 6.97 20.99 2.93
N GLU A 200 6.63 20.07 2.02
CA GLU A 200 5.90 20.37 0.80
C GLU A 200 4.69 19.44 0.64
N GLY A 201 3.50 19.99 0.81
CA GLY A 201 2.25 19.21 0.81
C GLY A 201 1.80 18.71 -0.56
N ARG A 202 2.37 19.21 -1.65
CA ARG A 202 2.00 18.88 -3.03
C ARG A 202 3.18 18.27 -3.78
N HIS A 203 2.89 17.39 -4.74
CA HIS A 203 3.91 16.80 -5.62
C HIS A 203 4.25 17.77 -6.79
N ASP A 204 4.57 19.01 -6.47
CA ASP A 204 4.96 20.04 -7.43
C ASP A 204 6.47 20.02 -7.74
N GLU A 205 6.98 21.09 -8.34
CA GLU A 205 8.39 21.21 -8.70
C GLU A 205 9.30 21.21 -7.46
N ARG A 206 8.89 21.91 -6.37
CA ARG A 206 9.67 21.94 -5.13
C ARG A 206 9.79 20.57 -4.51
N PHE A 207 8.69 19.79 -4.46
CA PHE A 207 8.72 18.41 -4.01
C PHE A 207 9.72 17.58 -4.82
N ARG A 208 9.66 17.69 -6.17
CA ARG A 208 10.58 16.97 -7.06
C ARG A 208 12.03 17.34 -6.82
N GLN A 209 12.33 18.64 -6.61
CA GLN A 209 13.68 19.12 -6.29
C GLN A 209 14.21 18.50 -4.99
N TYR A 210 13.38 18.38 -3.94
CA TYR A 210 13.76 17.65 -2.73
C TYR A 210 14.11 16.19 -3.04
N MET A 211 13.22 15.49 -3.76
CA MET A 211 13.45 14.09 -4.11
C MET A 211 14.70 13.91 -4.98
N ASP A 212 14.90 14.73 -6.00
CA ASP A 212 16.07 14.68 -6.89
C ASP A 212 17.38 14.99 -6.15
N ARG A 213 17.33 15.91 -5.19
CA ARG A 213 18.50 16.26 -4.36
C ARG A 213 18.91 15.15 -3.40
N PHE A 214 17.94 14.54 -2.72
CA PHE A 214 18.22 13.64 -1.61
C PHE A 214 18.24 12.17 -2.01
N MET A 215 17.57 11.79 -3.10
CA MET A 215 17.52 10.44 -3.64
C MET A 215 17.37 10.47 -5.18
N PRO A 216 18.44 10.77 -5.94
CA PRO A 216 18.34 10.92 -7.40
C PRO A 216 17.67 9.75 -8.13
N GLN A 217 17.79 8.53 -7.59
CA GLN A 217 17.18 7.32 -8.17
C GLN A 217 15.72 7.08 -7.76
N TRP A 218 15.06 8.00 -7.05
CA TRP A 218 13.72 7.79 -6.51
C TRP A 218 12.68 7.34 -7.56
N ARG A 219 12.85 7.74 -8.84
CA ARG A 219 11.94 7.33 -9.93
C ARG A 219 12.00 5.82 -10.17
N GLN A 220 13.16 5.20 -10.05
CA GLN A 220 13.34 3.75 -10.20
C GLN A 220 12.57 3.00 -9.09
N TYR A 221 12.68 3.44 -7.83
CA TYR A 221 11.99 2.82 -6.70
C TYR A 221 10.48 3.03 -6.78
N ARG A 222 10.03 4.21 -7.23
CA ARG A 222 8.61 4.45 -7.53
C ARG A 222 8.09 3.50 -8.60
N ASP A 223 8.83 3.33 -9.69
CA ASP A 223 8.42 2.49 -10.81
C ASP A 223 8.45 1.00 -10.43
N GLU A 224 9.37 0.59 -9.56
CA GLU A 224 9.41 -0.74 -8.96
C GLU A 224 8.16 -1.01 -8.11
N LEU A 225 7.78 -0.07 -7.24
CA LEU A 225 6.56 -0.17 -6.45
C LEU A 225 5.29 -0.19 -7.31
N ASN A 226 5.28 0.55 -8.42
CA ASN A 226 4.14 0.60 -9.35
C ASN A 226 3.99 -0.68 -10.19
N ARG A 227 5.08 -1.41 -10.46
CA ARG A 227 5.05 -2.70 -11.16
C ARG A 227 4.55 -3.84 -10.29
N THR A 228 4.78 -3.76 -8.98
CA THR A 228 4.44 -4.82 -8.05
C THR A 228 3.10 -4.54 -7.37
N PRO A 229 2.11 -5.45 -7.46
CA PRO A 229 0.81 -5.23 -6.86
C PRO A 229 0.90 -5.12 -5.34
N LEU A 230 0.06 -4.26 -4.77
CA LEU A 230 -0.25 -4.33 -3.35
C LEU A 230 -0.96 -5.66 -3.10
N ALA A 231 -0.58 -6.40 -2.05
CA ALA A 231 -1.10 -7.75 -1.78
C ALA A 231 -2.62 -7.79 -1.82
N HIS A 232 -3.12 -8.93 -2.28
CA HIS A 232 -4.54 -9.26 -2.22
C HIS A 232 -5.00 -9.23 -0.76
N VAL A 233 -5.73 -8.20 -0.42
CA VAL A 233 -6.64 -8.23 0.71
C VAL A 233 -7.96 -8.75 0.17
N ASP A 234 -8.59 -9.68 0.90
CA ASP A 234 -9.99 -10.03 0.65
C ASP A 234 -10.83 -8.75 0.72
N TRP A 235 -11.15 -8.20 -0.44
CA TRP A 235 -11.97 -7.02 -0.59
C TRP A 235 -13.44 -7.43 -0.49
N ARG A 236 -13.85 -7.90 0.70
CA ARG A 236 -15.27 -8.03 0.99
C ARG A 236 -15.81 -6.64 1.29
N TYR A 237 -16.67 -6.17 0.42
CA TYR A 237 -17.52 -5.01 0.63
C TYR A 237 -18.90 -5.48 1.05
#